data_04bfda8dc5d0da8f86460b4000ce7c0f
#
_entry.id   04bfda8dc5d0da8f86460b4000ce7c0f
#
_cell.length_a   1.000
_cell.length_b   1.000
_cell.length_c   1.000
_cell.angle_alpha   90.00
_cell.angle_beta   90.00
_cell.angle_gamma   90.00
#
_symmetry.space_group_name_H-M   'P 1'
#
loop_
_entity.id
_entity.type
_entity.pdbx_description
1 polymer ?
#
loop_
_entity_poly.entity_id
_entity_poly.type
_entity_poly.pdbx_seq_one_letter_code
_entity_poly.pdbx_strand_id
1 'polypeptide(L)'
;MNGRDIRICTIFAFAKMEFMEKLHPIMFAGTGSDVGKSIIAAAFCRIFKQDGYQPAPFKAQNMALNSFATPEGLEIGRAQAVQAEAAGVPCHTDMNPLLLKPQSDHTSQVVLNGRPIGNRNAYDYFRKEGRDELRREVCAAYDRLAARYNPVVLEGAGSISEINLRDTDLVNLPMALHAGADVILVGDIDRGGVFASVYGSLMLLRPHERERIKGILINKFRGDIRLFESGITMLEELCGIPVVGVVPYYRDIYIEEEDSVALAAKSVRAEKGKVNIAVILLRHLSNFTDFNVLERDPRVHLFYTNNVDELAKADVILLPGSKSTLDDLYELRRNGVAAAIIRAHREGATVMGICGGYQIMGQEVLDPEHVEGDIERLPGLGLLPISTRMSGEKVTRQVKFGLCNPHSPLMQGYEIHMGVTTPVEGTPDSPLNLLENGSTDGYYVDSTCMGTYIHGILDNPEFIDFLLAPFADKLSGNAGAFDYHTFKEEQYDRLAEHVRRHVNLPLIYQILTKNHD
;
A
#
# COMPACT_ATOMS: atom_id res chain seq x y z
N MET A 1 3.49 -21.11 -34.38
CA MET A 1 2.41 -21.87 -33.72
C MET A 1 1.12 -21.58 -34.47
N ASN A 2 0.48 -22.65 -34.97
CA ASN A 2 -0.68 -22.52 -35.86
C ASN A 2 -1.93 -22.15 -35.06
N GLY A 3 -2.81 -21.32 -35.66
CA GLY A 3 -4.04 -20.80 -35.01
C GLY A 3 -5.04 -21.86 -34.49
N ARG A 4 -4.79 -23.15 -34.72
CA ARG A 4 -5.52 -24.27 -34.10
C ARG A 4 -5.07 -24.54 -32.66
N ASP A 5 -3.79 -24.37 -32.34
CA ASP A 5 -3.27 -24.63 -30.98
C ASP A 5 -3.73 -23.59 -29.98
N ILE A 6 -3.91 -22.32 -30.43
CA ILE A 6 -4.44 -21.24 -29.58
C ILE A 6 -5.92 -21.47 -29.24
N ARG A 7 -6.73 -21.95 -30.21
CA ARG A 7 -8.16 -22.26 -29.95
C ARG A 7 -8.34 -23.46 -29.02
N ILE A 8 -7.48 -24.46 -29.12
CA ILE A 8 -7.55 -25.65 -28.25
C ILE A 8 -7.14 -25.29 -26.82
N CYS A 9 -6.06 -24.52 -26.61
CA CYS A 9 -5.68 -24.01 -25.28
C CYS A 9 -6.77 -23.16 -24.66
N THR A 10 -7.40 -22.28 -25.43
CA THR A 10 -8.48 -21.42 -24.93
C THR A 10 -9.73 -22.22 -24.56
N ILE A 11 -10.11 -23.22 -25.36
CA ILE A 11 -11.25 -24.13 -25.09
C ILE A 11 -10.97 -25.00 -23.85
N PHE A 12 -9.74 -25.52 -23.67
CA PHE A 12 -9.37 -26.28 -22.49
C PHE A 12 -9.29 -25.42 -21.22
N ALA A 13 -8.86 -24.15 -21.33
CA ALA A 13 -8.89 -23.20 -20.22
C ALA A 13 -10.33 -22.85 -19.82
N PHE A 14 -11.21 -22.58 -20.80
CA PHE A 14 -12.64 -22.36 -20.54
C PHE A 14 -13.34 -23.60 -19.97
N ALA A 15 -13.07 -24.80 -20.50
CA ALA A 15 -13.65 -26.05 -19.99
C ALA A 15 -13.16 -26.36 -18.57
N LYS A 16 -11.92 -25.99 -18.20
CA LYS A 16 -11.40 -26.16 -16.85
C LYS A 16 -12.05 -25.19 -15.86
N MET A 17 -12.46 -24.00 -16.30
CA MET A 17 -13.20 -23.03 -15.49
C MET A 17 -14.66 -23.45 -15.22
N GLU A 18 -15.32 -24.17 -16.16
CA GLU A 18 -16.71 -24.65 -15.97
C GLU A 18 -16.83 -25.77 -14.94
N PHE A 19 -15.73 -26.41 -14.50
CA PHE A 19 -15.72 -27.54 -13.57
C PHE A 19 -15.11 -27.23 -12.19
N MET A 20 -14.66 -25.97 -11.93
CA MET A 20 -14.17 -25.63 -10.59
C MET A 20 -15.36 -25.32 -9.68
N GLU A 21 -15.44 -26.04 -8.56
CA GLU A 21 -16.44 -25.80 -7.54
C GLU A 21 -16.39 -24.35 -7.05
N LYS A 22 -17.55 -23.68 -6.98
CA LYS A 22 -17.62 -22.31 -6.48
C LYS A 22 -17.35 -22.31 -4.99
N LEU A 23 -16.35 -21.54 -4.58
CA LEU A 23 -16.00 -21.37 -3.17
C LEU A 23 -16.83 -20.27 -2.53
N HIS A 24 -17.17 -20.44 -1.26
CA HIS A 24 -17.66 -19.34 -0.43
C HIS A 24 -16.58 -18.27 -0.27
N PRO A 25 -16.95 -17.00 -0.09
CA PRO A 25 -15.99 -15.97 0.28
C PRO A 25 -15.36 -16.30 1.64
N ILE A 26 -14.07 -15.98 1.77
CA ILE A 26 -13.31 -16.15 3.01
C ILE A 26 -12.97 -14.79 3.59
N MET A 27 -13.14 -14.60 4.92
CA MET A 27 -12.71 -13.40 5.61
C MET A 27 -11.63 -13.70 6.64
N PHE A 28 -10.54 -12.94 6.61
CA PHE A 28 -9.53 -12.91 7.68
C PHE A 28 -9.83 -11.76 8.62
N ALA A 29 -10.40 -12.09 9.79
CA ALA A 29 -10.69 -11.13 10.85
C ALA A 29 -9.66 -11.26 11.97
N GLY A 30 -9.40 -10.19 12.73
CA GLY A 30 -8.33 -10.17 13.73
C GLY A 30 -8.80 -10.08 15.16
N THR A 31 -8.01 -10.63 16.08
CA THR A 31 -8.13 -10.36 17.52
C THR A 31 -7.61 -8.97 17.91
N GLY A 32 -6.96 -8.26 16.97
CA GLY A 32 -6.39 -6.93 17.17
C GLY A 32 -5.86 -6.33 15.87
N SER A 33 -5.34 -5.10 15.97
CA SER A 33 -4.51 -4.51 14.91
C SER A 33 -3.18 -5.28 14.79
N ASP A 34 -2.53 -5.19 13.62
CA ASP A 34 -1.20 -5.77 13.33
C ASP A 34 -1.05 -7.28 13.53
N VAL A 35 -2.14 -8.03 13.70
CA VAL A 35 -2.07 -9.50 13.82
C VAL A 35 -1.66 -10.20 12.51
N GLY A 36 -1.55 -9.45 11.40
CA GLY A 36 -1.10 -9.93 10.09
C GLY A 36 -2.21 -10.31 9.13
N LYS A 37 -3.44 -9.78 9.31
CA LYS A 37 -4.58 -10.02 8.39
C LYS A 37 -4.24 -9.76 6.94
N SER A 38 -3.64 -8.60 6.63
CA SER A 38 -3.33 -8.17 5.25
C SER A 38 -2.37 -9.12 4.55
N ILE A 39 -1.36 -9.60 5.28
CA ILE A 39 -0.38 -10.57 4.78
C ILE A 39 -1.02 -11.93 4.51
N ILE A 40 -1.85 -12.40 5.44
CA ILE A 40 -2.58 -13.66 5.25
C ILE A 40 -3.57 -13.55 4.09
N ALA A 41 -4.27 -12.43 3.95
CA ALA A 41 -5.15 -12.19 2.81
C ALA A 41 -4.39 -12.19 1.48
N ALA A 42 -3.23 -11.52 1.41
CA ALA A 42 -2.36 -11.55 0.23
C ALA A 42 -1.88 -12.98 -0.10
N ALA A 43 -1.47 -13.74 0.92
CA ALA A 43 -1.08 -15.15 0.76
C ALA A 43 -2.22 -15.98 0.15
N PHE A 44 -3.44 -15.84 0.66
CA PHE A 44 -4.59 -16.59 0.16
C PHE A 44 -5.05 -16.12 -1.23
N CYS A 45 -4.92 -14.84 -1.56
CA CYS A 45 -5.08 -14.37 -2.94
C CYS A 45 -4.12 -15.10 -3.88
N ARG A 46 -2.83 -15.22 -3.50
CA ARG A 46 -1.84 -15.94 -4.30
C ARG A 46 -2.09 -17.44 -4.34
N ILE A 47 -2.43 -18.09 -3.21
CA ILE A 47 -2.74 -19.51 -3.12
C ILE A 47 -3.91 -19.86 -4.05
N PHE A 48 -5.03 -19.15 -3.98
CA PHE A 48 -6.17 -19.42 -4.84
C PHE A 48 -5.86 -19.22 -6.33
N LYS A 49 -5.07 -18.18 -6.66
CA LYS A 49 -4.55 -17.99 -8.04
C LYS A 49 -3.75 -19.20 -8.51
N GLN A 50 -2.78 -19.67 -7.69
CA GLN A 50 -1.95 -20.83 -8.02
C GLN A 50 -2.77 -22.11 -8.17
N ASP A 51 -3.84 -22.24 -7.39
CA ASP A 51 -4.76 -23.41 -7.45
C ASP A 51 -5.77 -23.31 -8.61
N GLY A 52 -5.72 -22.21 -9.39
CA GLY A 52 -6.46 -22.04 -10.65
C GLY A 52 -7.76 -21.26 -10.53
N TYR A 53 -8.08 -20.70 -9.35
CA TYR A 53 -9.20 -19.79 -9.17
C TYR A 53 -8.88 -18.38 -9.70
N GLN A 54 -9.90 -17.52 -9.75
CA GLN A 54 -9.78 -16.09 -10.03
C GLN A 54 -10.15 -15.29 -8.77
N PRO A 55 -9.28 -15.23 -7.76
CA PRO A 55 -9.60 -14.53 -6.53
C PRO A 55 -9.54 -13.02 -6.72
N ALA A 56 -10.24 -12.29 -5.83
CA ALA A 56 -10.05 -10.87 -5.65
C ALA A 56 -10.04 -10.50 -4.17
N PRO A 57 -9.20 -9.55 -3.74
CA PRO A 57 -9.24 -9.04 -2.38
C PRO A 57 -10.44 -8.11 -2.18
N PHE A 58 -10.89 -7.98 -0.93
CA PHE A 58 -11.90 -7.00 -0.53
C PHE A 58 -11.66 -6.51 0.89
N LYS A 59 -11.59 -5.20 1.07
CA LYS A 59 -11.61 -4.55 2.38
C LYS A 59 -12.60 -3.41 2.35
N ALA A 60 -13.69 -3.56 3.05
CA ALA A 60 -14.83 -2.64 3.02
C ALA A 60 -14.44 -1.19 3.31
N GLN A 61 -13.58 -0.99 4.31
CA GLN A 61 -13.00 0.30 4.66
C GLN A 61 -11.52 0.12 5.01
N ASN A 62 -10.69 0.99 4.47
CA ASN A 62 -9.29 1.06 4.83
C ASN A 62 -8.93 2.45 5.38
N MET A 63 -7.90 2.55 6.22
CA MET A 63 -7.35 3.80 6.71
C MET A 63 -5.84 3.79 6.42
N ALA A 64 -5.41 4.55 5.42
CA ALA A 64 -4.02 4.59 5.00
C ALA A 64 -3.68 5.90 4.29
N LEU A 65 -2.43 6.34 4.41
CA LEU A 65 -1.86 7.44 3.62
C LEU A 65 -1.34 6.95 2.26
N ASN A 66 -0.96 5.65 2.19
CA ASN A 66 -0.49 5.04 0.95
C ASN A 66 -1.67 4.62 0.08
N SER A 67 -1.66 5.07 -1.16
CA SER A 67 -2.70 4.76 -2.14
C SER A 67 -2.10 4.51 -3.52
N PHE A 68 -2.92 3.97 -4.40
CA PHE A 68 -2.55 3.60 -5.76
C PHE A 68 -3.65 4.03 -6.73
N ALA A 69 -3.30 4.31 -7.99
CA ALA A 69 -4.28 4.61 -9.03
C ALA A 69 -4.73 3.33 -9.72
N THR A 70 -6.04 3.12 -9.85
CA THR A 70 -6.57 2.01 -10.65
C THR A 70 -6.41 2.29 -12.16
N PRO A 71 -6.55 1.27 -13.03
CA PRO A 71 -6.54 1.48 -14.48
C PRO A 71 -7.58 2.50 -14.97
N GLU A 72 -8.70 2.66 -14.25
CA GLU A 72 -9.76 3.60 -14.55
C GLU A 72 -9.48 5.04 -14.08
N GLY A 73 -8.31 5.28 -13.47
CA GLY A 73 -7.94 6.58 -12.93
C GLY A 73 -8.68 6.94 -11.64
N LEU A 74 -8.92 5.96 -10.79
CA LEU A 74 -9.56 6.10 -9.48
C LEU A 74 -8.58 5.67 -8.38
N GLU A 75 -8.82 6.13 -7.15
CA GLU A 75 -7.93 5.87 -6.02
C GLU A 75 -8.33 4.62 -5.24
N ILE A 76 -7.34 3.81 -4.86
CA ILE A 76 -7.49 2.62 -4.00
C ILE A 76 -6.38 2.59 -2.93
N GLY A 77 -6.64 1.97 -1.77
CA GLY A 77 -5.62 1.73 -0.76
C GLY A 77 -4.48 0.82 -1.27
N ARG A 78 -3.23 1.12 -0.89
CA ARG A 78 -2.06 0.39 -1.39
C ARG A 78 -2.10 -1.10 -1.03
N ALA A 79 -2.56 -1.45 0.18
CA ALA A 79 -2.65 -2.86 0.59
C ALA A 79 -3.55 -3.69 -0.34
N GLN A 80 -4.68 -3.13 -0.78
CA GLN A 80 -5.58 -3.85 -1.70
C GLN A 80 -5.02 -3.90 -3.12
N ALA A 81 -4.22 -2.92 -3.55
CA ALA A 81 -3.46 -3.01 -4.80
C ALA A 81 -2.43 -4.15 -4.74
N VAL A 82 -1.66 -4.27 -3.64
CA VAL A 82 -0.72 -5.37 -3.40
C VAL A 82 -1.42 -6.73 -3.39
N GLN A 83 -2.57 -6.84 -2.73
CA GLN A 83 -3.36 -8.07 -2.71
C GLN A 83 -3.92 -8.43 -4.10
N ALA A 84 -4.30 -7.43 -4.90
CA ALA A 84 -4.71 -7.63 -6.29
C ALA A 84 -3.54 -8.09 -7.18
N GLU A 85 -2.34 -7.52 -7.00
CA GLU A 85 -1.11 -7.99 -7.63
C GLU A 85 -0.85 -9.46 -7.28
N ALA A 86 -0.93 -9.84 -6.00
CA ALA A 86 -0.79 -11.23 -5.54
C ALA A 86 -1.84 -12.16 -6.17
N ALA A 87 -3.09 -11.69 -6.31
CA ALA A 87 -4.17 -12.39 -6.99
C ALA A 87 -3.96 -12.49 -8.52
N GLY A 88 -3.10 -11.64 -9.09
CA GLY A 88 -2.85 -11.53 -10.54
C GLY A 88 -4.01 -10.91 -11.29
N VAL A 89 -4.72 -10.00 -10.67
CA VAL A 89 -5.84 -9.26 -11.27
C VAL A 89 -5.60 -7.76 -11.19
N PRO A 90 -6.11 -6.97 -12.15
CA PRO A 90 -6.04 -5.51 -12.05
C PRO A 90 -6.77 -5.02 -10.79
N CYS A 91 -6.18 -4.06 -10.09
CA CYS A 91 -6.86 -3.45 -8.95
C CYS A 91 -8.06 -2.61 -9.41
N HIS A 92 -9.12 -2.61 -8.60
CA HIS A 92 -10.37 -1.91 -8.86
C HIS A 92 -10.94 -1.34 -7.57
N THR A 93 -11.64 -0.21 -7.63
CA THR A 93 -12.18 0.46 -6.44
C THR A 93 -13.20 -0.39 -5.68
N ASP A 94 -13.87 -1.34 -6.33
CA ASP A 94 -14.74 -2.29 -5.64
C ASP A 94 -13.97 -3.17 -4.62
N MET A 95 -12.63 -3.29 -4.74
CA MET A 95 -11.80 -4.03 -3.76
C MET A 95 -11.60 -3.26 -2.46
N ASN A 96 -11.68 -1.91 -2.51
CA ASN A 96 -11.62 -1.03 -1.35
C ASN A 96 -12.51 0.20 -1.59
N PRO A 97 -13.84 0.06 -1.44
CA PRO A 97 -14.78 1.12 -1.79
C PRO A 97 -14.68 2.35 -0.88
N LEU A 98 -14.17 2.21 0.34
CA LEU A 98 -14.08 3.27 1.32
C LEU A 98 -12.65 3.39 1.86
N LEU A 99 -11.96 4.47 1.51
CA LEU A 99 -10.61 4.78 1.98
C LEU A 99 -10.61 6.07 2.80
N LEU A 100 -10.06 6.01 4.00
CA LEU A 100 -9.85 7.17 4.88
C LEU A 100 -8.39 7.56 4.84
N LYS A 101 -8.12 8.83 4.53
CA LYS A 101 -6.75 9.38 4.52
C LYS A 101 -6.63 10.41 5.64
N PRO A 102 -5.98 10.07 6.77
CA PRO A 102 -5.75 11.01 7.87
C PRO A 102 -5.05 12.28 7.38
N GLN A 103 -5.58 13.46 7.74
CA GLN A 103 -4.97 14.76 7.47
C GLN A 103 -4.47 15.42 8.75
N SER A 104 -5.14 15.14 9.86
CA SER A 104 -4.76 15.58 11.20
C SER A 104 -5.16 14.55 12.24
N ASP A 105 -4.89 14.80 13.52
CA ASP A 105 -5.29 13.92 14.63
C ASP A 105 -6.81 13.69 14.71
N HIS A 106 -7.61 14.56 14.09
CA HIS A 106 -9.07 14.51 14.21
C HIS A 106 -9.82 14.47 12.87
N THR A 107 -9.15 14.70 11.75
CA THR A 107 -9.79 14.83 10.43
C THR A 107 -9.20 13.85 9.43
N SER A 108 -10.07 13.25 8.61
CA SER A 108 -9.67 12.40 7.49
C SER A 108 -10.40 12.81 6.21
N GLN A 109 -9.69 12.80 5.10
CA GLN A 109 -10.32 12.84 3.79
C GLN A 109 -10.99 11.49 3.53
N VAL A 110 -12.27 11.52 3.18
CA VAL A 110 -13.06 10.33 2.83
C VAL A 110 -13.05 10.17 1.32
N VAL A 111 -12.58 9.00 0.86
CA VAL A 111 -12.59 8.60 -0.55
C VAL A 111 -13.59 7.47 -0.69
N LEU A 112 -14.64 7.66 -1.47
CA LEU A 112 -15.69 6.67 -1.74
C LEU A 112 -15.63 6.27 -3.22
N ASN A 113 -15.57 4.97 -3.48
CA ASN A 113 -15.45 4.41 -4.83
C ASN A 113 -14.35 5.11 -5.66
N GLY A 114 -13.21 5.40 -4.99
CA GLY A 114 -12.04 6.02 -5.58
C GLY A 114 -12.11 7.54 -5.79
N ARG A 115 -13.15 8.21 -5.32
CA ARG A 115 -13.33 9.67 -5.44
C ARG A 115 -13.43 10.33 -4.07
N PRO A 116 -12.74 11.46 -3.82
CA PRO A 116 -12.89 12.20 -2.58
C PRO A 116 -14.31 12.78 -2.48
N ILE A 117 -14.96 12.57 -1.32
CA ILE A 117 -16.30 13.11 -1.01
C ILE A 117 -16.28 14.16 0.10
N GLY A 118 -15.08 14.63 0.46
CA GLY A 118 -14.85 15.68 1.44
C GLY A 118 -14.09 15.20 2.68
N ASN A 119 -13.82 16.15 3.57
CA ASN A 119 -13.14 15.90 4.84
C ASN A 119 -14.17 15.70 5.93
N ARG A 120 -13.94 14.74 6.83
CA ARG A 120 -14.81 14.49 7.98
C ARG A 120 -13.99 14.38 9.26
N ASN A 121 -14.52 14.94 10.33
CA ASN A 121 -14.02 14.70 11.68
C ASN A 121 -14.33 13.25 12.07
N ALA A 122 -13.42 12.60 12.81
CA ALA A 122 -13.58 11.21 13.25
C ALA A 122 -14.89 11.00 14.03
N TYR A 123 -15.26 11.93 14.93
CA TYR A 123 -16.49 11.84 15.69
C TYR A 123 -17.72 11.82 14.77
N ASP A 124 -17.81 12.73 13.80
CA ASP A 124 -18.94 12.81 12.87
C ASP A 124 -18.97 11.64 11.91
N TYR A 125 -17.80 11.11 11.53
CA TYR A 125 -17.68 9.94 10.66
C TYR A 125 -18.26 8.68 11.31
N PHE A 126 -18.06 8.48 12.63
CA PHE A 126 -18.57 7.31 13.36
C PHE A 126 -20.00 7.48 13.88
N ARG A 127 -20.69 8.60 13.59
CA ARG A 127 -22.12 8.76 13.90
C ARG A 127 -22.98 7.92 12.97
N LYS A 128 -24.21 7.58 13.44
CA LYS A 128 -25.16 6.74 12.65
C LYS A 128 -25.65 7.46 11.39
N GLU A 129 -25.77 8.79 11.45
CA GLU A 129 -26.26 9.59 10.33
C GLU A 129 -25.28 9.51 9.14
N GLY A 130 -25.77 9.06 7.98
CA GLY A 130 -24.98 8.85 6.75
C GLY A 130 -24.25 7.49 6.66
N ARG A 131 -24.23 6.69 7.74
CA ARG A 131 -23.61 5.35 7.70
C ARG A 131 -24.37 4.36 6.83
N ASP A 132 -25.69 4.46 6.78
CA ASP A 132 -26.52 3.57 5.96
C ASP A 132 -26.27 3.75 4.47
N GLU A 133 -25.98 4.98 4.03
CA GLU A 133 -25.59 5.25 2.64
C GLU A 133 -24.23 4.63 2.34
N LEU A 134 -23.22 4.88 3.17
CA LEU A 134 -21.90 4.27 3.03
C LEU A 134 -21.98 2.74 3.04
N ARG A 135 -22.82 2.16 3.92
CA ARG A 135 -23.05 0.70 3.96
C ARG A 135 -23.62 0.19 2.65
N ARG A 136 -24.62 0.86 2.07
CA ARG A 136 -25.21 0.46 0.79
C ARG A 136 -24.16 0.48 -0.33
N GLU A 137 -23.34 1.53 -0.39
CA GLU A 137 -22.27 1.65 -1.39
C GLU A 137 -21.23 0.54 -1.24
N VAL A 138 -20.81 0.26 -0.01
CA VAL A 138 -19.83 -0.80 0.30
C VAL A 138 -20.37 -2.18 -0.05
N CYS A 139 -21.62 -2.48 0.32
CA CYS A 139 -22.28 -3.74 -0.05
C CYS A 139 -22.42 -3.89 -1.56
N ALA A 140 -22.86 -2.83 -2.26
CA ALA A 140 -22.99 -2.84 -3.71
C ALA A 140 -21.63 -3.04 -4.43
N ALA A 141 -20.54 -2.47 -3.90
CA ALA A 141 -19.19 -2.70 -4.42
C ALA A 141 -18.79 -4.18 -4.27
N TYR A 142 -19.04 -4.76 -3.09
CA TYR A 142 -18.80 -6.18 -2.86
C TYR A 142 -19.60 -7.06 -3.84
N ASP A 143 -20.90 -6.81 -4.01
CA ASP A 143 -21.76 -7.58 -4.89
C ASP A 143 -21.27 -7.53 -6.35
N ARG A 144 -20.83 -6.36 -6.82
CA ARG A 144 -20.21 -6.22 -8.15
C ARG A 144 -18.91 -7.02 -8.27
N LEU A 145 -18.09 -7.03 -7.21
CA LEU A 145 -16.82 -7.77 -7.18
C LEU A 145 -17.07 -9.27 -7.18
N ALA A 146 -17.96 -9.78 -6.32
CA ALA A 146 -18.32 -11.19 -6.17
C ALA A 146 -19.00 -11.78 -7.43
N ALA A 147 -19.60 -10.93 -8.26
CA ALA A 147 -20.13 -11.35 -9.55
C ALA A 147 -19.05 -11.64 -10.60
N ARG A 148 -17.82 -11.12 -10.40
CA ARG A 148 -16.70 -11.24 -11.35
C ARG A 148 -15.62 -12.21 -10.92
N TYR A 149 -15.42 -12.40 -9.61
CA TYR A 149 -14.30 -13.12 -9.03
C TYR A 149 -14.76 -14.19 -8.05
N ASN A 150 -13.99 -15.28 -7.98
CA ASN A 150 -14.24 -16.37 -7.03
C ASN A 150 -12.93 -17.08 -6.65
N PRO A 151 -12.65 -17.24 -5.34
CA PRO A 151 -13.36 -16.63 -4.22
C PRO A 151 -13.01 -15.15 -4.02
N VAL A 152 -13.87 -14.42 -3.28
CA VAL A 152 -13.49 -13.11 -2.74
C VAL A 152 -12.81 -13.33 -1.39
N VAL A 153 -11.62 -12.74 -1.23
CA VAL A 153 -10.82 -12.78 0.00
C VAL A 153 -11.02 -11.47 0.75
N LEU A 154 -11.83 -11.52 1.80
CA LEU A 154 -12.13 -10.35 2.62
C LEU A 154 -11.09 -10.15 3.73
N GLU A 155 -10.79 -8.90 4.04
CA GLU A 155 -9.94 -8.51 5.15
C GLU A 155 -10.74 -7.65 6.15
N GLY A 156 -10.71 -8.04 7.44
CA GLY A 156 -11.25 -7.23 8.53
C GLY A 156 -10.32 -6.07 8.92
N ALA A 157 -10.83 -5.13 9.70
CA ALA A 157 -10.05 -4.01 10.25
C ALA A 157 -10.01 -4.05 11.78
N GLY A 158 -8.83 -3.74 12.35
CA GLY A 158 -8.65 -3.74 13.80
C GLY A 158 -8.99 -5.08 14.45
N SER A 159 -9.76 -5.02 15.54
CA SER A 159 -10.28 -6.19 16.27
C SER A 159 -11.77 -6.36 16.05
N ILE A 160 -12.22 -7.62 15.89
CA ILE A 160 -13.66 -7.95 15.88
C ILE A 160 -14.33 -7.75 17.24
N SER A 161 -13.56 -7.55 18.29
CA SER A 161 -14.04 -7.39 19.66
C SER A 161 -14.24 -5.95 20.13
N GLU A 162 -14.13 -4.96 19.22
CA GLU A 162 -14.44 -3.54 19.48
C GLU A 162 -15.96 -3.33 19.60
N ILE A 163 -16.54 -3.86 20.70
CA ILE A 163 -17.99 -3.89 20.89
C ILE A 163 -18.65 -2.52 20.99
N ASN A 164 -17.89 -1.49 21.37
CA ASN A 164 -18.32 -0.09 21.40
C ASN A 164 -18.52 0.49 19.99
N LEU A 165 -17.86 -0.05 18.95
CA LEU A 165 -17.98 0.38 17.55
C LEU A 165 -18.90 -0.52 16.72
N ARG A 166 -19.45 -1.59 17.29
CA ARG A 166 -20.21 -2.63 16.59
C ARG A 166 -21.36 -2.10 15.72
N ASP A 167 -22.16 -1.17 16.24
CA ASP A 167 -23.32 -0.64 15.53
C ASP A 167 -22.94 0.23 14.31
N THR A 168 -21.70 0.70 14.25
CA THR A 168 -21.16 1.51 13.17
C THR A 168 -20.09 0.78 12.35
N ASP A 169 -19.80 -0.46 12.68
CA ASP A 169 -18.85 -1.30 11.92
C ASP A 169 -19.40 -1.60 10.51
N LEU A 170 -18.57 -1.35 9.49
CA LEU A 170 -18.86 -1.67 8.09
C LEU A 170 -17.93 -2.77 7.56
N VAL A 171 -16.92 -3.20 8.33
CA VAL A 171 -15.77 -3.93 7.80
C VAL A 171 -15.76 -5.39 8.23
N ASN A 172 -16.01 -5.65 9.53
CA ASN A 172 -15.85 -6.98 10.10
C ASN A 172 -17.10 -7.86 9.94
N LEU A 173 -17.72 -8.26 11.04
CA LEU A 173 -18.83 -9.22 11.04
C LEU A 173 -20.05 -8.75 10.21
N PRO A 174 -20.44 -7.46 10.20
CA PRO A 174 -21.54 -7.02 9.33
C PRO A 174 -21.27 -7.27 7.85
N MET A 175 -20.00 -7.11 7.41
CA MET A 175 -19.60 -7.38 6.02
C MET A 175 -19.51 -8.90 5.76
N ALA A 176 -18.99 -9.68 6.72
CA ALA A 176 -18.99 -11.14 6.63
C ALA A 176 -20.40 -11.72 6.49
N LEU A 177 -21.36 -11.18 7.24
CA LEU A 177 -22.79 -11.57 7.15
C LEU A 177 -23.39 -11.22 5.79
N HIS A 178 -23.14 -10.01 5.27
CA HIS A 178 -23.62 -9.61 3.94
C HIS A 178 -23.03 -10.49 2.84
N ALA A 179 -21.72 -10.76 2.90
CA ALA A 179 -21.02 -11.57 1.92
C ALA A 179 -21.35 -13.07 2.01
N GLY A 180 -21.96 -13.54 3.09
CA GLY A 180 -22.06 -14.96 3.39
C GLY A 180 -20.68 -15.61 3.63
N ALA A 181 -19.67 -14.82 4.04
CA ALA A 181 -18.30 -15.27 4.15
C ALA A 181 -18.07 -16.20 5.35
N ASP A 182 -17.21 -17.19 5.16
CA ASP A 182 -16.64 -17.99 6.24
C ASP A 182 -15.45 -17.25 6.83
N VAL A 183 -15.44 -17.08 8.15
CA VAL A 183 -14.46 -16.23 8.83
C VAL A 183 -13.38 -17.08 9.49
N ILE A 184 -12.13 -16.74 9.23
CA ILE A 184 -10.95 -17.25 9.94
C ILE A 184 -10.46 -16.16 10.89
N LEU A 185 -10.46 -16.46 12.19
CA LEU A 185 -9.97 -15.54 13.21
C LEU A 185 -8.46 -15.63 13.35
N VAL A 186 -7.77 -14.55 13.07
CA VAL A 186 -6.31 -14.46 13.14
C VAL A 186 -5.88 -13.92 14.50
N GLY A 187 -5.07 -14.69 15.23
CA GLY A 187 -4.47 -14.31 16.50
C GLY A 187 -2.94 -14.17 16.40
N ASP A 188 -2.38 -13.12 17.01
CA ASP A 188 -0.94 -12.89 17.11
C ASP A 188 -0.40 -13.56 18.40
N ILE A 189 0.55 -14.49 18.27
CA ILE A 189 1.17 -15.16 19.42
C ILE A 189 2.46 -14.47 19.87
N ASP A 190 3.08 -13.66 19.03
CA ASP A 190 4.39 -13.03 19.31
C ASP A 190 4.32 -12.05 20.51
N ARG A 191 3.19 -11.39 20.69
CA ARG A 191 2.94 -10.45 21.79
C ARG A 191 2.49 -11.11 23.10
N GLY A 192 2.26 -12.42 23.09
CA GLY A 192 1.72 -13.18 24.23
C GLY A 192 0.20 -13.01 24.39
N GLY A 193 -0.41 -13.81 25.27
CA GLY A 193 -1.83 -13.73 25.60
C GLY A 193 -2.78 -14.23 24.52
N VAL A 194 -2.33 -15.02 23.56
CA VAL A 194 -3.13 -15.48 22.40
C VAL A 194 -4.41 -16.23 22.82
N PHE A 195 -4.37 -17.04 23.89
CA PHE A 195 -5.54 -17.74 24.42
C PHE A 195 -6.64 -16.75 24.84
N ALA A 196 -6.26 -15.74 25.62
CA ALA A 196 -7.20 -14.72 26.10
C ALA A 196 -7.76 -13.88 24.94
N SER A 197 -6.91 -13.49 24.00
CA SER A 197 -7.35 -12.67 22.86
C SER A 197 -8.28 -13.43 21.91
N VAL A 198 -8.00 -14.69 21.60
CA VAL A 198 -8.86 -15.54 20.76
C VAL A 198 -10.16 -15.84 21.47
N TYR A 199 -10.11 -16.41 22.67
CA TYR A 199 -11.29 -16.78 23.44
C TYR A 199 -12.16 -15.55 23.76
N GLY A 200 -11.55 -14.47 24.24
CA GLY A 200 -12.24 -13.23 24.57
C GLY A 200 -12.94 -12.61 23.35
N SER A 201 -12.26 -12.58 22.20
CA SER A 201 -12.86 -12.08 20.95
C SER A 201 -14.10 -12.89 20.57
N LEU A 202 -14.04 -14.22 20.64
CA LEU A 202 -15.18 -15.10 20.33
C LEU A 202 -16.33 -14.92 21.32
N MET A 203 -16.04 -14.82 22.61
CA MET A 203 -17.08 -14.73 23.65
C MET A 203 -17.83 -13.38 23.63
N LEU A 204 -17.22 -12.33 23.14
CA LEU A 204 -17.82 -11.01 22.97
C LEU A 204 -18.74 -10.92 21.75
N LEU A 205 -18.69 -11.87 20.80
CA LEU A 205 -19.57 -11.92 19.64
C LEU A 205 -20.97 -12.38 19.99
N ARG A 206 -21.96 -11.88 19.25
CA ARG A 206 -23.34 -12.41 19.29
C ARG A 206 -23.37 -13.83 18.70
N PRO A 207 -24.33 -14.70 19.10
CA PRO A 207 -24.40 -16.08 18.61
C PRO A 207 -24.30 -16.22 17.09
N HIS A 208 -25.12 -15.47 16.33
CA HIS A 208 -25.13 -15.51 14.86
C HIS A 208 -23.85 -14.98 14.20
N GLU A 209 -23.12 -14.06 14.86
CA GLU A 209 -21.81 -13.58 14.42
C GLU A 209 -20.75 -14.66 14.66
N ARG A 210 -20.79 -15.31 15.85
CA ARG A 210 -19.87 -16.38 16.23
C ARG A 210 -19.97 -17.59 15.30
N GLU A 211 -21.17 -17.93 14.85
CA GLU A 211 -21.42 -19.01 13.90
C GLU A 211 -20.67 -18.84 12.57
N ARG A 212 -20.32 -17.60 12.21
CA ARG A 212 -19.50 -17.34 11.01
C ARG A 212 -18.02 -17.67 11.19
N ILE A 213 -17.53 -17.75 12.43
CA ILE A 213 -16.13 -18.10 12.69
C ILE A 213 -15.97 -19.62 12.50
N LYS A 214 -15.25 -20.01 11.45
CA LYS A 214 -15.08 -21.42 11.05
C LYS A 214 -13.70 -21.98 11.36
N GLY A 215 -12.73 -21.09 11.66
CA GLY A 215 -11.36 -21.50 11.98
C GLY A 215 -10.61 -20.43 12.75
N ILE A 216 -9.56 -20.87 13.45
CA ILE A 216 -8.60 -20.02 14.15
C ILE A 216 -7.25 -20.19 13.46
N LEU A 217 -6.59 -19.09 13.11
CA LEU A 217 -5.25 -19.08 12.57
C LEU A 217 -4.33 -18.34 13.54
N ILE A 218 -3.32 -19.05 14.07
CA ILE A 218 -2.31 -18.45 14.93
C ILE A 218 -1.16 -17.96 14.05
N ASN A 219 -0.86 -16.69 14.14
CA ASN A 219 0.16 -16.05 13.30
C ASN A 219 1.36 -15.57 14.11
N LYS A 220 2.47 -15.31 13.42
CA LYS A 220 3.74 -14.82 13.97
C LYS A 220 4.36 -15.74 15.03
N PHE A 221 4.18 -17.05 14.88
CA PHE A 221 4.76 -18.03 15.78
C PHE A 221 6.30 -17.99 15.72
N ARG A 222 6.93 -18.04 16.88
CA ARG A 222 8.39 -18.15 17.01
C ARG A 222 8.75 -19.34 17.89
N GLY A 223 9.71 -20.12 17.46
CA GLY A 223 10.22 -21.27 18.20
C GLY A 223 9.80 -22.61 17.61
N ASP A 224 9.85 -23.65 18.43
CA ASP A 224 9.53 -25.02 18.02
C ASP A 224 8.03 -25.29 18.16
N ILE A 225 7.37 -25.59 17.04
CA ILE A 225 5.91 -25.84 17.00
C ILE A 225 5.48 -26.98 17.93
N ARG A 226 6.33 -27.97 18.20
CA ARG A 226 6.04 -29.08 19.12
C ARG A 226 5.69 -28.60 20.53
N LEU A 227 6.23 -27.45 20.95
CA LEU A 227 5.91 -26.83 22.25
C LEU A 227 4.50 -26.22 22.29
N PHE A 228 3.87 -26.03 21.13
CA PHE A 228 2.54 -25.43 21.03
C PHE A 228 1.45 -26.44 20.61
N GLU A 229 1.78 -27.70 20.36
CA GLU A 229 0.80 -28.74 19.99
C GLU A 229 -0.32 -28.87 21.03
N SER A 230 0.02 -28.91 22.32
CA SER A 230 -0.99 -28.92 23.41
C SER A 230 -1.82 -27.63 23.43
N GLY A 231 -1.22 -26.50 23.04
CA GLY A 231 -1.91 -25.22 22.95
C GLY A 231 -2.95 -25.20 21.82
N ILE A 232 -2.71 -25.87 20.71
CA ILE A 232 -3.68 -26.05 19.64
C ILE A 232 -4.91 -26.78 20.18
N THR A 233 -4.70 -27.95 20.78
CA THR A 233 -5.79 -28.75 21.38
C THR A 233 -6.59 -27.95 22.42
N MET A 234 -5.91 -27.23 23.31
CA MET A 234 -6.57 -26.39 24.33
C MET A 234 -7.41 -25.27 23.68
N LEU A 235 -6.93 -24.61 22.62
CA LEU A 235 -7.72 -23.60 21.91
C LEU A 235 -8.96 -24.20 21.25
N GLU A 236 -8.84 -25.36 20.62
CA GLU A 236 -9.96 -26.07 20.00
C GLU A 236 -11.02 -26.48 21.03
N GLU A 237 -10.59 -27.02 22.17
CA GLU A 237 -11.48 -27.39 23.28
C GLU A 237 -12.19 -26.18 23.89
N LEU A 238 -11.46 -25.07 24.13
CA LEU A 238 -12.02 -23.85 24.70
C LEU A 238 -12.99 -23.13 23.77
N CYS A 239 -12.68 -23.12 22.48
CA CYS A 239 -13.42 -22.32 21.50
C CYS A 239 -14.49 -23.13 20.75
N GLY A 240 -14.37 -24.45 20.69
CA GLY A 240 -15.22 -25.32 19.86
C GLY A 240 -15.04 -25.10 18.35
N ILE A 241 -13.89 -24.54 17.95
CA ILE A 241 -13.56 -24.15 16.57
C ILE A 241 -12.16 -24.66 16.24
N PRO A 242 -11.93 -25.27 15.05
CA PRO A 242 -10.63 -25.84 14.71
C PRO A 242 -9.55 -24.76 14.52
N VAL A 243 -8.32 -25.08 14.91
CA VAL A 243 -7.14 -24.31 14.54
C VAL A 243 -6.69 -24.74 13.15
N VAL A 244 -6.93 -23.88 12.16
CA VAL A 244 -6.63 -24.17 10.74
C VAL A 244 -5.17 -24.00 10.38
N GLY A 245 -4.35 -23.47 11.28
CA GLY A 245 -2.92 -23.34 11.07
C GLY A 245 -2.20 -22.53 12.14
N VAL A 246 -0.90 -22.76 12.22
CA VAL A 246 0.04 -21.96 13.02
C VAL A 246 1.16 -21.51 12.10
N VAL A 247 1.13 -20.24 11.71
CA VAL A 247 2.05 -19.65 10.72
C VAL A 247 3.26 -19.05 11.44
N PRO A 248 4.48 -19.54 11.17
CA PRO A 248 5.68 -18.97 11.74
C PRO A 248 5.93 -17.54 11.28
N TYR A 249 6.63 -16.77 12.11
CA TYR A 249 7.10 -15.46 11.74
C TYR A 249 8.07 -15.58 10.54
N TYR A 250 7.78 -14.91 9.45
CA TYR A 250 8.68 -14.86 8.28
C TYR A 250 9.69 -13.72 8.42
N ARG A 251 10.92 -13.93 7.94
CA ARG A 251 12.00 -12.92 7.98
C ARG A 251 12.50 -12.54 6.59
N ASP A 252 12.42 -13.50 5.67
CA ASP A 252 13.07 -13.43 4.35
C ASP A 252 12.05 -13.28 3.21
N ILE A 253 10.82 -12.89 3.51
CA ILE A 253 9.76 -12.62 2.55
C ILE A 253 9.43 -11.14 2.67
N TYR A 254 9.45 -10.46 1.54
CA TYR A 254 9.16 -9.05 1.47
C TYR A 254 7.76 -8.82 0.87
N ILE A 255 6.90 -8.16 1.61
CA ILE A 255 5.61 -7.66 1.14
C ILE A 255 5.56 -6.17 1.51
N GLU A 256 5.12 -5.35 0.58
CA GLU A 256 5.00 -3.91 0.84
C GLU A 256 4.08 -3.64 2.03
N GLU A 257 4.58 -2.82 2.93
CA GLU A 257 3.87 -2.47 4.17
C GLU A 257 2.96 -1.27 3.92
N GLU A 258 1.81 -1.26 4.58
CA GLU A 258 0.82 -0.21 4.43
C GLU A 258 1.07 0.97 5.40
N ASP A 259 1.53 0.66 6.62
CA ASP A 259 1.64 1.62 7.69
C ASP A 259 3.04 2.23 7.81
N SER A 260 3.08 3.55 8.04
CA SER A 260 4.33 4.28 8.34
C SER A 260 5.02 3.84 9.64
N VAL A 261 4.35 3.04 10.49
CA VAL A 261 4.97 2.40 11.67
C VAL A 261 6.18 1.54 11.28
N ALA A 262 6.15 0.95 10.10
CA ALA A 262 7.26 0.21 9.54
C ALA A 262 8.53 1.06 9.34
N LEU A 263 8.40 2.36 9.15
CA LEU A 263 9.53 3.28 9.01
C LEU A 263 10.40 3.35 10.27
N ALA A 264 9.84 3.08 11.45
CA ALA A 264 10.60 3.06 12.71
C ALA A 264 11.67 1.97 12.77
N ALA A 265 11.55 0.91 11.96
CA ALA A 265 12.52 -0.17 11.86
C ALA A 265 13.56 0.01 10.75
N LYS A 266 13.46 1.09 9.95
CA LYS A 266 14.35 1.35 8.81
C LYS A 266 15.69 1.94 9.26
N SER A 267 16.70 1.87 8.37
CA SER A 267 17.98 2.53 8.59
C SER A 267 17.80 4.05 8.69
N VAL A 268 18.52 4.66 9.62
CA VAL A 268 18.46 6.13 9.87
C VAL A 268 19.80 6.82 9.68
N ARG A 269 20.85 6.10 9.21
CA ARG A 269 22.22 6.59 9.07
C ARG A 269 22.83 6.16 7.75
N ALA A 270 23.72 7.00 7.22
CA ALA A 270 24.53 6.70 6.06
C ALA A 270 25.53 5.55 6.33
N GLU A 271 25.86 4.79 5.28
CA GLU A 271 26.84 3.69 5.29
C GLU A 271 28.08 4.06 4.47
N LYS A 272 29.27 3.88 5.04
CA LYS A 272 30.52 4.21 4.38
C LYS A 272 30.79 3.28 3.19
N GLY A 273 31.15 3.86 2.05
CA GLY A 273 31.51 3.11 0.84
C GLY A 273 30.33 2.67 -0.03
N LYS A 274 29.15 3.17 0.27
CA LYS A 274 27.93 2.99 -0.53
C LYS A 274 27.48 4.30 -1.15
N VAL A 275 26.69 4.24 -2.20
CA VAL A 275 25.87 5.39 -2.63
C VAL A 275 24.74 5.54 -1.61
N ASN A 276 24.76 6.63 -0.89
CA ASN A 276 23.84 6.90 0.21
C ASN A 276 22.64 7.72 -0.28
N ILE A 277 21.44 7.16 -0.17
CA ILE A 277 20.20 7.81 -0.55
C ILE A 277 19.39 8.10 0.73
N ALA A 278 19.20 9.39 1.04
CA ALA A 278 18.41 9.84 2.19
C ALA A 278 16.98 10.16 1.77
N VAL A 279 15.99 9.55 2.41
CA VAL A 279 14.58 9.96 2.32
C VAL A 279 14.26 10.86 3.50
N ILE A 280 13.68 12.02 3.22
CA ILE A 280 13.26 12.97 4.25
C ILE A 280 12.02 12.42 4.97
N LEU A 281 12.06 12.37 6.30
CA LEU A 281 10.91 11.97 7.13
C LEU A 281 9.95 13.14 7.28
N LEU A 282 8.92 13.20 6.45
CA LEU A 282 7.80 14.14 6.62
C LEU A 282 6.82 13.61 7.67
N ARG A 283 6.15 14.52 8.39
CA ARG A 283 5.13 14.13 9.37
C ARG A 283 3.91 13.47 8.68
N HIS A 284 3.53 14.00 7.52
CA HIS A 284 2.41 13.52 6.72
C HIS A 284 2.88 12.77 5.47
N LEU A 285 4.02 12.06 5.60
CA LEU A 285 4.61 11.27 4.52
C LEU A 285 3.58 10.33 3.93
N SER A 286 3.43 10.36 2.61
CA SER A 286 2.52 9.51 1.84
C SER A 286 3.26 8.77 0.73
N ASN A 287 2.75 7.59 0.36
CA ASN A 287 3.31 6.75 -0.70
C ASN A 287 4.81 6.43 -0.51
N PHE A 288 5.21 6.16 0.75
CA PHE A 288 6.59 5.78 1.04
C PHE A 288 7.03 4.48 0.35
N THR A 289 6.09 3.71 -0.17
CA THR A 289 6.37 2.53 -1.00
C THR A 289 7.15 2.85 -2.27
N ASP A 290 7.17 4.10 -2.74
CA ASP A 290 8.00 4.54 -3.86
C ASP A 290 9.50 4.23 -3.66
N PHE A 291 9.95 4.12 -2.40
CA PHE A 291 11.36 3.92 -2.08
C PHE A 291 11.75 2.46 -1.80
N ASN A 292 10.77 1.56 -1.77
CA ASN A 292 10.98 0.15 -1.42
C ASN A 292 11.96 -0.56 -2.37
N VAL A 293 11.94 -0.20 -3.63
CA VAL A 293 12.87 -0.73 -4.63
C VAL A 293 14.32 -0.42 -4.28
N LEU A 294 14.60 0.82 -3.82
CA LEU A 294 15.96 1.25 -3.44
C LEU A 294 16.45 0.56 -2.16
N GLU A 295 15.55 0.13 -1.27
CA GLU A 295 15.93 -0.69 -0.10
C GLU A 295 16.45 -2.07 -0.50
N ARG A 296 16.09 -2.54 -1.69
CA ARG A 296 16.44 -3.87 -2.22
C ARG A 296 17.53 -3.81 -3.27
N ASP A 297 17.83 -2.65 -3.81
CA ASP A 297 18.90 -2.49 -4.78
C ASP A 297 20.28 -2.57 -4.07
N PRO A 298 21.09 -3.61 -4.36
CA PRO A 298 22.36 -3.83 -3.68
C PRO A 298 23.39 -2.73 -3.96
N ARG A 299 23.17 -1.90 -4.98
CA ARG A 299 24.07 -0.82 -5.41
C ARG A 299 24.04 0.38 -4.47
N VAL A 300 22.98 0.54 -3.68
CA VAL A 300 22.76 1.74 -2.86
C VAL A 300 22.52 1.37 -1.38
N HIS A 301 22.56 2.37 -0.53
CA HIS A 301 22.11 2.30 0.85
C HIS A 301 21.05 3.36 1.10
N LEU A 302 19.79 2.92 1.30
CA LEU A 302 18.67 3.80 1.62
C LEU A 302 18.54 3.97 3.13
N PHE A 303 18.33 5.20 3.57
CA PHE A 303 18.04 5.52 4.96
C PHE A 303 17.05 6.68 5.09
N TYR A 304 16.32 6.72 6.20
CA TYR A 304 15.29 7.73 6.45
C TYR A 304 15.74 8.65 7.57
N THR A 305 15.78 9.96 7.32
CA THR A 305 16.34 10.86 8.33
C THR A 305 15.86 12.30 8.20
N ASN A 306 15.82 12.99 9.37
CA ASN A 306 15.76 14.45 9.49
C ASN A 306 16.97 14.98 10.26
N ASN A 307 17.98 14.12 10.51
CA ASN A 307 19.21 14.54 11.15
C ASN A 307 20.11 15.25 10.12
N VAL A 308 20.44 16.51 10.38
CA VAL A 308 21.21 17.38 9.47
C VAL A 308 22.64 16.85 9.23
N ASP A 309 23.25 16.19 10.21
CA ASP A 309 24.60 15.62 10.09
C ASP A 309 24.60 14.35 9.22
N GLU A 310 23.50 13.60 9.22
CA GLU A 310 23.34 12.44 8.34
C GLU A 310 22.99 12.86 6.91
N LEU A 311 22.18 13.92 6.74
CA LEU A 311 21.87 14.50 5.42
C LEU A 311 23.13 15.00 4.70
N ALA A 312 24.10 15.55 5.43
CA ALA A 312 25.38 15.98 4.84
C ALA A 312 26.24 14.83 4.26
N LYS A 313 25.86 13.56 4.53
CA LYS A 313 26.55 12.37 4.02
C LYS A 313 25.82 11.73 2.84
N ALA A 314 24.64 12.24 2.49
CA ALA A 314 23.83 11.70 1.41
C ALA A 314 24.40 12.11 0.04
N ASP A 315 24.46 11.15 -0.87
CA ASP A 315 24.74 11.39 -2.28
C ASP A 315 23.47 11.84 -3.03
N VAL A 316 22.32 11.28 -2.61
CA VAL A 316 20.99 11.61 -3.14
C VAL A 316 20.06 11.90 -1.97
N ILE A 317 19.27 12.96 -2.06
CA ILE A 317 18.21 13.31 -1.12
C ILE A 317 16.87 13.23 -1.85
N LEU A 318 15.97 12.39 -1.36
CA LEU A 318 14.62 12.22 -1.88
C LEU A 318 13.61 12.90 -0.97
N LEU A 319 12.85 13.85 -1.53
CA LEU A 319 11.70 14.46 -0.88
C LEU A 319 10.44 13.68 -1.27
N PRO A 320 9.80 12.98 -0.35
CA PRO A 320 8.65 12.13 -0.64
C PRO A 320 7.36 12.90 -0.84
N GLY A 321 6.30 12.19 -1.23
CA GLY A 321 4.93 12.70 -1.19
C GLY A 321 4.48 13.09 0.21
N SER A 322 3.61 14.09 0.28
CA SER A 322 2.99 14.57 1.51
C SER A 322 1.47 14.66 1.36
N LYS A 323 0.74 14.38 2.44
CA LYS A 323 -0.70 14.62 2.52
C LYS A 323 -1.05 16.03 3.02
N SER A 324 -0.08 16.74 3.58
CA SER A 324 -0.18 18.14 4.01
C SER A 324 1.13 18.85 3.67
N THR A 325 1.26 19.27 2.43
CA THR A 325 2.50 19.80 1.84
C THR A 325 3.01 21.05 2.55
N LEU A 326 2.08 21.98 2.85
CA LEU A 326 2.44 23.24 3.52
C LEU A 326 2.83 23.04 4.99
N ASP A 327 2.15 22.17 5.73
CA ASP A 327 2.52 21.87 7.11
C ASP A 327 3.89 21.20 7.20
N ASP A 328 4.15 20.23 6.32
CA ASP A 328 5.44 19.54 6.25
C ASP A 328 6.56 20.51 5.84
N LEU A 329 6.33 21.39 4.86
CA LEU A 329 7.28 22.44 4.47
C LEU A 329 7.57 23.40 5.63
N TYR A 330 6.54 23.80 6.39
CA TYR A 330 6.70 24.63 7.58
C TYR A 330 7.60 23.95 8.62
N GLU A 331 7.35 22.67 8.91
CA GLU A 331 8.18 21.90 9.85
C GLU A 331 9.63 21.74 9.37
N LEU A 332 9.86 21.45 8.09
CA LEU A 332 11.21 21.37 7.52
C LEU A 332 11.99 22.68 7.66
N ARG A 333 11.30 23.81 7.54
CA ARG A 333 11.92 25.14 7.74
C ARG A 333 12.21 25.41 9.21
N ARG A 334 11.29 25.07 10.08
CA ARG A 334 11.39 25.31 11.53
C ARG A 334 12.50 24.49 12.18
N ASN A 335 12.68 23.24 11.78
CA ASN A 335 13.66 22.31 12.35
C ASN A 335 15.04 22.36 11.67
N GLY A 336 15.23 23.20 10.64
CA GLY A 336 16.48 23.41 9.95
C GLY A 336 16.80 22.40 8.84
N VAL A 337 15.96 21.38 8.62
CA VAL A 337 16.13 20.36 7.57
C VAL A 337 16.11 21.01 6.19
N ALA A 338 15.20 21.97 5.94
CA ALA A 338 15.15 22.71 4.68
C ALA A 338 16.49 23.35 4.32
N ALA A 339 17.14 24.02 5.29
CA ALA A 339 18.47 24.63 5.09
C ALA A 339 19.57 23.57 4.86
N ALA A 340 19.46 22.41 5.53
CA ALA A 340 20.41 21.30 5.34
C ALA A 340 20.30 20.69 3.93
N ILE A 341 19.08 20.49 3.40
CA ILE A 341 18.86 20.01 2.02
C ILE A 341 19.49 20.98 1.00
N ILE A 342 19.19 22.28 1.13
CA ILE A 342 19.75 23.30 0.22
C ILE A 342 21.28 23.33 0.29
N ARG A 343 21.85 23.18 1.48
CA ARG A 343 23.32 23.14 1.65
C ARG A 343 23.91 21.88 1.02
N ALA A 344 23.34 20.69 1.29
CA ALA A 344 23.80 19.44 0.71
C ALA A 344 23.78 19.47 -0.82
N HIS A 345 22.72 20.05 -1.42
CA HIS A 345 22.66 20.25 -2.86
C HIS A 345 23.78 21.16 -3.39
N ARG A 346 24.06 22.28 -2.72
CA ARG A 346 25.19 23.17 -3.08
C ARG A 346 26.54 22.50 -2.95
N GLU A 347 26.66 21.51 -2.07
CA GLU A 347 27.86 20.71 -1.85
C GLU A 347 27.94 19.50 -2.80
N GLY A 348 26.96 19.33 -3.70
CA GLY A 348 26.96 18.35 -4.81
C GLY A 348 26.04 17.17 -4.65
N ALA A 349 25.21 17.12 -3.61
CA ALA A 349 24.19 16.06 -3.50
C ALA A 349 23.07 16.26 -4.54
N THR A 350 22.61 15.16 -5.14
CA THR A 350 21.42 15.16 -5.98
C THR A 350 20.17 15.32 -5.12
N VAL A 351 19.24 16.18 -5.51
CA VAL A 351 17.93 16.34 -4.85
C VAL A 351 16.81 16.05 -5.83
N MET A 352 15.94 15.12 -5.47
CA MET A 352 14.76 14.77 -6.25
C MET A 352 13.51 14.82 -5.38
N GLY A 353 12.44 15.44 -5.91
CA GLY A 353 11.13 15.50 -5.27
C GLY A 353 10.09 14.67 -6.00
N ILE A 354 9.25 13.95 -5.26
CA ILE A 354 8.11 13.20 -5.78
C ILE A 354 6.83 13.79 -5.19
N CYS A 355 5.86 14.14 -6.04
CA CYS A 355 4.54 14.64 -5.67
C CYS A 355 4.62 15.87 -4.72
N GLY A 356 4.23 15.76 -3.44
CA GLY A 356 4.39 16.84 -2.46
C GLY A 356 5.85 17.29 -2.32
N GLY A 357 6.81 16.36 -2.39
CA GLY A 357 8.23 16.68 -2.40
C GLY A 357 8.65 17.54 -3.60
N TYR A 358 8.10 17.27 -4.78
CA TYR A 358 8.31 18.10 -5.98
C TYR A 358 7.77 19.53 -5.78
N GLN A 359 6.56 19.65 -5.18
CA GLN A 359 5.97 20.95 -4.85
C GLN A 359 6.83 21.74 -3.86
N ILE A 360 7.34 21.08 -2.81
CA ILE A 360 8.23 21.68 -1.79
C ILE A 360 9.53 22.23 -2.40
N MET A 361 10.05 21.62 -3.45
CA MET A 361 11.30 22.08 -4.12
C MET A 361 11.14 23.41 -4.87
N GLY A 362 9.92 23.84 -5.15
CA GLY A 362 9.61 25.07 -5.90
C GLY A 362 10.01 26.36 -5.19
N GLN A 363 9.69 27.49 -5.83
CA GLN A 363 9.86 28.84 -5.25
C GLN A 363 8.84 29.12 -4.17
N GLU A 364 7.58 28.65 -4.37
CA GLU A 364 6.48 28.81 -3.44
C GLU A 364 5.40 27.75 -3.61
N VAL A 365 4.67 27.52 -2.53
CA VAL A 365 3.45 26.72 -2.50
C VAL A 365 2.32 27.58 -1.97
N LEU A 366 1.19 27.62 -2.68
CA LEU A 366 0.01 28.43 -2.41
C LEU A 366 -1.20 27.53 -2.19
N ASP A 367 -1.94 27.75 -1.10
CA ASP A 367 -3.22 27.09 -0.79
C ASP A 367 -4.29 28.10 -0.38
N PRO A 368 -4.71 28.99 -1.29
CA PRO A 368 -5.68 30.06 -0.97
C PRO A 368 -7.10 29.53 -0.72
N GLU A 369 -7.36 28.27 -1.04
CA GLU A 369 -8.67 27.61 -0.86
C GLU A 369 -8.69 26.68 0.36
N HIS A 370 -7.57 26.63 1.12
CA HIS A 370 -7.43 25.77 2.30
C HIS A 370 -7.74 24.30 2.02
N VAL A 371 -7.21 23.78 0.90
CA VAL A 371 -7.43 22.41 0.43
C VAL A 371 -6.76 21.39 1.35
N GLU A 372 -5.54 21.72 1.84
CA GLU A 372 -4.76 20.84 2.70
C GLU A 372 -4.67 21.28 4.16
N GLY A 373 -4.84 22.57 4.46
CA GLY A 373 -4.69 23.08 5.83
C GLY A 373 -4.93 24.60 5.97
N ASP A 374 -4.43 25.18 7.07
CA ASP A 374 -4.68 26.58 7.40
C ASP A 374 -3.64 27.55 6.82
N ILE A 375 -2.54 27.05 6.25
CA ILE A 375 -1.46 27.87 5.72
C ILE A 375 -1.74 28.22 4.27
N GLU A 376 -1.97 29.50 3.97
CA GLU A 376 -2.30 29.96 2.62
C GLU A 376 -1.09 30.03 1.68
N ARG A 377 0.12 30.26 2.20
CA ARG A 377 1.33 30.44 1.39
C ARG A 377 2.59 30.21 2.19
N LEU A 378 3.54 29.48 1.59
CA LEU A 378 4.92 29.41 2.07
C LEU A 378 5.92 29.46 0.91
N PRO A 379 7.10 30.10 1.12
CA PRO A 379 8.21 29.94 0.19
C PRO A 379 8.69 28.49 0.22
N GLY A 380 8.88 27.87 -0.95
CA GLY A 380 9.48 26.54 -1.12
C GLY A 380 10.98 26.52 -0.82
N LEU A 381 11.67 25.45 -1.20
CA LEU A 381 13.13 25.36 -1.03
C LEU A 381 13.91 26.23 -2.06
N GLY A 382 13.26 26.64 -3.15
CA GLY A 382 13.87 27.43 -4.21
C GLY A 382 14.88 26.67 -5.06
N LEU A 383 14.80 25.35 -5.09
CA LEU A 383 15.68 24.47 -5.88
C LEU A 383 15.21 24.36 -7.33
N LEU A 384 13.90 24.38 -7.54
CA LEU A 384 13.27 24.36 -8.85
C LEU A 384 12.58 25.71 -9.15
N PRO A 385 12.67 26.22 -10.38
CA PRO A 385 12.02 27.47 -10.78
C PRO A 385 10.55 27.26 -11.13
N ILE A 386 9.78 26.71 -10.20
CA ILE A 386 8.36 26.39 -10.30
C ILE A 386 7.59 27.00 -9.14
N SER A 387 6.29 27.23 -9.34
CA SER A 387 5.32 27.60 -8.32
C SER A 387 4.14 26.63 -8.34
N THR A 388 3.69 26.21 -7.17
CA THR A 388 2.56 25.32 -7.02
C THR A 388 1.38 26.04 -6.40
N ARG A 389 0.19 25.90 -7.01
CA ARG A 389 -1.08 26.34 -6.44
C ARG A 389 -1.94 25.11 -6.15
N MET A 390 -2.29 24.90 -4.90
CA MET A 390 -3.20 23.84 -4.48
C MET A 390 -4.60 24.12 -5.06
N SER A 391 -5.29 23.07 -5.47
CA SER A 391 -6.66 23.15 -6.00
C SER A 391 -7.49 21.98 -5.50
N GLY A 392 -8.81 22.15 -5.43
CA GLY A 392 -9.74 21.09 -5.05
C GLY A 392 -9.84 19.94 -6.07
N GLU A 393 -9.31 20.14 -7.28
CA GLU A 393 -9.29 19.09 -8.30
C GLU A 393 -8.15 18.11 -8.05
N LYS A 394 -8.50 16.82 -7.92
CA LYS A 394 -7.54 15.75 -7.72
C LYS A 394 -7.24 15.03 -9.03
N VAL A 395 -5.97 14.96 -9.38
CA VAL A 395 -5.49 14.11 -10.47
C VAL A 395 -5.25 12.71 -9.91
N THR A 396 -5.82 11.69 -10.57
CA THR A 396 -5.56 10.27 -10.26
C THR A 396 -5.56 9.53 -11.58
N ARG A 397 -4.41 8.96 -11.97
CA ARG A 397 -4.29 8.21 -13.22
C ARG A 397 -3.06 7.33 -13.24
N GLN A 398 -3.11 6.20 -13.95
CA GLN A 398 -1.92 5.49 -14.38
C GLN A 398 -1.32 6.20 -15.59
N VAL A 399 0.00 6.21 -15.68
CA VAL A 399 0.73 6.86 -16.78
C VAL A 399 1.80 5.94 -17.34
N LYS A 400 1.99 6.05 -18.66
CA LYS A 400 3.21 5.59 -19.32
C LYS A 400 3.98 6.81 -19.78
N PHE A 401 5.28 6.80 -19.54
CA PHE A 401 6.13 7.96 -19.75
C PHE A 401 7.54 7.56 -20.15
N GLY A 402 8.30 8.48 -20.71
CA GLY A 402 9.74 8.38 -20.93
C GLY A 402 10.41 9.67 -20.49
N LEU A 403 11.72 9.61 -20.22
CA LEU A 403 12.51 10.82 -19.95
C LEU A 403 12.56 11.72 -21.19
N CYS A 404 12.45 13.02 -20.99
CA CYS A 404 12.63 13.99 -22.08
C CYS A 404 14.10 14.08 -22.52
N ASN A 405 15.03 14.01 -21.54
CA ASN A 405 16.45 14.16 -21.83
C ASN A 405 17.32 13.41 -20.78
N PRO A 406 18.08 12.36 -21.15
CA PRO A 406 18.07 11.72 -22.48
C PRO A 406 16.75 10.97 -22.74
N HIS A 407 16.38 10.82 -24.00
CA HIS A 407 15.18 10.04 -24.34
C HIS A 407 15.32 8.58 -23.91
N SER A 408 14.32 8.07 -23.19
CA SER A 408 14.30 6.72 -22.64
C SER A 408 13.16 5.86 -23.22
N PRO A 409 13.20 4.53 -23.04
CA PRO A 409 12.07 3.65 -23.25
C PRO A 409 10.85 4.08 -22.43
N LEU A 410 9.64 3.61 -22.80
CA LEU A 410 8.45 3.83 -22.02
C LEU A 410 8.52 3.07 -20.70
N MET A 411 8.31 3.81 -19.64
CA MET A 411 8.22 3.39 -18.25
C MET A 411 6.76 3.48 -17.78
N GLN A 412 6.46 2.95 -16.59
CA GLN A 412 5.13 2.98 -16.00
C GLN A 412 5.16 3.61 -14.61
N GLY A 413 4.07 4.30 -14.28
CA GLY A 413 3.86 4.89 -12.97
C GLY A 413 2.42 5.37 -12.82
N TYR A 414 2.18 6.17 -11.80
CA TYR A 414 0.85 6.74 -11.58
C TYR A 414 0.96 8.12 -10.93
N GLU A 415 -0.04 8.95 -11.13
CA GLU A 415 -0.18 10.25 -10.48
C GLU A 415 -1.36 10.24 -9.51
N ILE A 416 -1.13 10.73 -8.30
CA ILE A 416 -2.16 11.02 -7.30
C ILE A 416 -1.75 12.31 -6.59
N HIS A 417 -2.27 13.44 -7.03
CA HIS A 417 -1.92 14.72 -6.42
C HIS A 417 -3.08 15.72 -6.47
N MET A 418 -2.97 16.76 -5.66
CA MET A 418 -3.76 17.98 -5.71
C MET A 418 -2.81 19.13 -6.01
N GLY A 419 -3.35 20.17 -6.65
CA GLY A 419 -2.54 21.32 -7.05
C GLY A 419 -1.98 21.24 -8.46
N VAL A 420 -1.69 22.42 -8.98
CA VAL A 420 -1.11 22.64 -10.31
C VAL A 420 0.23 23.34 -10.14
N THR A 421 1.28 22.74 -10.71
CA THR A 421 2.64 23.28 -10.71
C THR A 421 2.96 23.84 -12.09
N THR A 422 3.48 25.06 -12.13
CA THR A 422 3.88 25.74 -13.35
C THR A 422 5.27 26.36 -13.21
N PRO A 423 6.06 26.43 -14.30
CA PRO A 423 7.28 27.21 -14.30
C PRO A 423 7.01 28.67 -13.92
N VAL A 424 7.95 29.28 -13.19
CA VAL A 424 7.88 30.72 -12.88
C VAL A 424 8.08 31.51 -14.17
N GLU A 425 7.39 32.67 -14.29
CA GLU A 425 7.46 33.53 -15.47
C GLU A 425 8.90 33.87 -15.88
N GLY A 426 9.19 33.72 -17.16
CA GLY A 426 10.54 33.94 -17.72
C GLY A 426 11.49 32.74 -17.59
N THR A 427 11.04 31.62 -17.04
CA THR A 427 11.84 30.39 -16.95
C THR A 427 11.58 29.49 -18.16
N PRO A 428 12.61 28.85 -18.75
CA PRO A 428 12.43 27.86 -19.81
C PRO A 428 11.56 26.69 -19.34
N ASP A 429 10.74 26.16 -20.23
CA ASP A 429 10.08 24.88 -19.99
C ASP A 429 11.11 23.75 -20.10
N SER A 430 11.23 22.94 -19.04
CA SER A 430 12.23 21.88 -18.93
C SER A 430 11.63 20.66 -18.23
N PRO A 431 10.67 19.98 -18.87
CA PRO A 431 10.01 18.85 -18.27
C PRO A 431 10.97 17.67 -18.07
N LEU A 432 10.78 16.92 -16.99
CA LEU A 432 11.52 15.68 -16.74
C LEU A 432 10.98 14.55 -17.63
N ASN A 433 9.68 14.42 -17.72
CA ASN A 433 9.00 13.31 -18.35
C ASN A 433 8.08 13.75 -19.51
N LEU A 434 8.01 12.92 -20.56
CA LEU A 434 7.03 12.98 -21.63
C LEU A 434 6.09 11.79 -21.50
N LEU A 435 4.80 12.06 -21.32
CA LEU A 435 3.77 11.04 -21.19
C LEU A 435 3.33 10.51 -22.55
N GLU A 436 2.80 9.27 -22.60
CA GLU A 436 2.32 8.62 -23.83
C GLU A 436 1.26 9.46 -24.58
N ASN A 437 0.46 10.25 -23.88
CA ASN A 437 -0.54 11.14 -24.43
C ASN A 437 0.01 12.46 -24.98
N GLY A 438 1.33 12.68 -24.92
CA GLY A 438 2.00 13.88 -25.40
C GLY A 438 2.06 15.04 -24.40
N SER A 439 1.45 14.92 -23.21
CA SER A 439 1.64 15.89 -22.13
C SER A 439 2.98 15.68 -21.43
N THR A 440 3.41 16.67 -20.67
CA THR A 440 4.68 16.62 -19.92
C THR A 440 4.43 16.59 -18.41
N ASP A 441 5.42 16.09 -17.66
CA ASP A 441 5.41 16.07 -16.21
C ASP A 441 6.78 16.42 -15.64
N GLY A 442 6.72 17.02 -14.45
CA GLY A 442 7.90 17.32 -13.66
C GLY A 442 8.69 18.51 -14.16
N TYR A 443 9.85 18.72 -13.52
CA TYR A 443 10.84 19.72 -13.92
C TYR A 443 12.25 19.17 -13.76
N TYR A 444 13.08 19.40 -14.74
CA TYR A 444 14.48 18.96 -14.80
C TYR A 444 15.41 20.17 -14.95
N VAL A 445 16.21 20.45 -13.94
CA VAL A 445 17.30 21.45 -14.04
C VAL A 445 18.53 20.80 -14.64
N ASP A 446 18.99 19.75 -14.01
CA ASP A 446 20.11 18.90 -14.42
C ASP A 446 20.07 17.55 -13.66
N SER A 447 21.10 16.72 -13.84
CA SER A 447 21.20 15.40 -13.18
C SER A 447 21.24 15.45 -11.64
N THR A 448 21.40 16.65 -11.05
CA THR A 448 21.48 16.83 -9.60
C THR A 448 20.22 17.48 -9.00
N CYS A 449 19.28 17.98 -9.83
CA CYS A 449 18.08 18.63 -9.34
C CYS A 449 16.88 18.41 -10.26
N MET A 450 15.89 17.65 -9.80
CA MET A 450 14.71 17.28 -10.56
C MET A 450 13.50 16.98 -9.67
N GLY A 451 12.31 16.97 -10.25
CA GLY A 451 11.10 16.56 -9.54
C GLY A 451 9.98 16.17 -10.49
N THR A 452 9.02 15.39 -10.00
CA THR A 452 7.93 14.78 -10.78
C THR A 452 6.69 14.57 -9.90
N TYR A 453 5.53 14.49 -10.52
CA TYR A 453 4.31 13.99 -9.88
C TYR A 453 4.17 12.47 -9.92
N ILE A 454 4.98 11.79 -10.72
CA ILE A 454 4.84 10.35 -10.99
C ILE A 454 5.35 9.55 -9.80
N HIS A 455 4.46 8.85 -9.12
CA HIS A 455 4.73 7.78 -8.18
C HIS A 455 5.10 6.49 -8.93
N GLY A 456 5.89 5.60 -8.28
CA GLY A 456 6.39 4.39 -8.92
C GLY A 456 7.43 4.65 -10.02
N ILE A 457 7.92 5.88 -10.19
CA ILE A 457 8.98 6.20 -11.14
C ILE A 457 10.25 5.40 -10.84
N LEU A 458 10.56 5.19 -9.56
CA LEU A 458 11.70 4.41 -9.10
C LEU A 458 11.53 2.89 -9.30
N ASP A 459 10.31 2.39 -9.57
CA ASP A 459 10.09 0.96 -9.87
C ASP A 459 10.66 0.57 -11.25
N ASN A 460 11.07 1.56 -12.05
CA ASN A 460 11.62 1.36 -13.38
C ASN A 460 13.16 1.36 -13.34
N PRO A 461 13.81 0.26 -13.72
CA PRO A 461 15.27 0.14 -13.71
C PRO A 461 15.98 1.24 -14.49
N GLU A 462 15.39 1.66 -15.62
CA GLU A 462 15.94 2.70 -16.49
C GLU A 462 16.04 4.06 -15.77
N PHE A 463 15.05 4.36 -14.91
CA PHE A 463 15.07 5.58 -14.12
C PHE A 463 16.07 5.50 -12.96
N ILE A 464 16.20 4.34 -12.31
CA ILE A 464 17.23 4.14 -11.28
C ILE A 464 18.63 4.31 -11.88
N ASP A 465 18.88 3.72 -13.05
CA ASP A 465 20.16 3.85 -13.74
C ASP A 465 20.45 5.30 -14.12
N PHE A 466 19.44 6.05 -14.57
CA PHE A 466 19.55 7.49 -14.83
C PHE A 466 19.89 8.28 -13.54
N LEU A 467 19.20 8.02 -12.43
CA LEU A 467 19.43 8.67 -11.14
C LEU A 467 20.83 8.36 -10.58
N LEU A 468 21.32 7.15 -10.77
CA LEU A 468 22.60 6.68 -10.25
C LEU A 468 23.80 6.96 -11.19
N ALA A 469 23.56 7.38 -12.43
CA ALA A 469 24.63 7.64 -13.41
C ALA A 469 25.75 8.58 -12.91
N PRO A 470 25.46 9.67 -12.15
CA PRO A 470 26.50 10.54 -11.60
C PRO A 470 27.44 9.84 -10.59
N PHE A 471 27.05 8.69 -10.05
CA PHE A 471 27.78 7.97 -9.01
C PHE A 471 28.44 6.68 -9.51
N ALA A 472 28.61 6.52 -10.83
CA ALA A 472 29.16 5.31 -11.44
C ALA A 472 30.47 4.83 -10.79
N ASP A 473 31.34 5.75 -10.39
CA ASP A 473 32.64 5.45 -9.74
C ASP A 473 32.49 4.88 -8.33
N LYS A 474 31.33 5.12 -7.65
CA LYS A 474 31.00 4.58 -6.32
C LYS A 474 30.24 3.27 -6.39
N LEU A 475 29.64 2.95 -7.54
CA LEU A 475 28.87 1.73 -7.74
C LEU A 475 29.84 0.56 -7.87
N SER A 476 30.03 -0.22 -6.81
CA SER A 476 30.86 -1.42 -6.81
C SER A 476 30.14 -2.60 -7.45
N GLY A 477 30.71 -3.13 -8.54
CA GLY A 477 30.34 -4.41 -9.14
C GLY A 477 29.38 -4.32 -10.32
N ASN A 478 29.40 -5.35 -11.16
CA ASN A 478 28.48 -5.57 -12.30
C ASN A 478 27.10 -6.05 -11.85
N ALA A 479 26.48 -5.45 -10.83
CA ALA A 479 25.10 -5.74 -10.51
C ALA A 479 24.25 -5.10 -11.62
N GLY A 480 23.60 -5.92 -12.45
CA GLY A 480 22.63 -5.45 -13.42
C GLY A 480 21.47 -4.71 -12.75
N ALA A 481 20.69 -4.00 -13.54
CA ALA A 481 19.49 -3.32 -13.06
C ALA A 481 18.59 -4.29 -12.26
N PHE A 482 18.11 -3.86 -11.09
CA PHE A 482 17.25 -4.65 -10.22
C PHE A 482 15.82 -4.64 -10.75
N ASP A 483 15.31 -5.79 -11.18
CA ASP A 483 13.92 -5.94 -11.63
C ASP A 483 12.99 -6.12 -10.43
N TYR A 484 12.39 -5.00 -9.99
CA TYR A 484 11.50 -4.98 -8.84
C TYR A 484 10.18 -5.73 -9.08
N HIS A 485 9.68 -5.74 -10.32
CA HIS A 485 8.45 -6.46 -10.64
C HIS A 485 8.64 -7.97 -10.48
N THR A 486 9.67 -8.53 -11.10
CA THR A 486 10.02 -9.95 -10.95
C THR A 486 10.29 -10.30 -9.49
N PHE A 487 11.00 -9.44 -8.77
CA PHE A 487 11.23 -9.62 -7.33
C PHE A 487 9.92 -9.72 -6.55
N LYS A 488 8.95 -8.82 -6.76
CA LYS A 488 7.63 -8.86 -6.08
C LYS A 488 6.88 -10.16 -6.36
N GLU A 489 6.84 -10.60 -7.62
CA GLU A 489 6.17 -11.85 -8.00
C GLU A 489 6.77 -13.06 -7.26
N GLU A 490 8.10 -13.14 -7.15
CA GLU A 490 8.78 -14.16 -6.36
C GLU A 490 8.43 -14.07 -4.86
N GLN A 491 8.30 -12.86 -4.31
CA GLN A 491 7.91 -12.69 -2.91
C GLN A 491 6.47 -13.16 -2.65
N TYR A 492 5.53 -12.90 -3.56
CA TYR A 492 4.17 -13.43 -3.45
C TYR A 492 4.15 -14.96 -3.49
N ASP A 493 4.95 -15.58 -4.36
CA ASP A 493 5.06 -17.05 -4.43
C ASP A 493 5.68 -17.63 -3.15
N ARG A 494 6.73 -17.00 -2.62
CA ARG A 494 7.34 -17.40 -1.35
C ARG A 494 6.38 -17.26 -0.17
N LEU A 495 5.59 -16.19 -0.14
CA LEU A 495 4.57 -15.98 0.89
C LEU A 495 3.47 -17.05 0.82
N ALA A 496 2.95 -17.32 -0.37
CA ALA A 496 1.97 -18.38 -0.60
C ALA A 496 2.48 -19.74 -0.12
N GLU A 497 3.71 -20.10 -0.51
CA GLU A 497 4.33 -21.37 -0.10
C GLU A 497 4.56 -21.42 1.41
N HIS A 498 5.00 -20.30 2.03
CA HIS A 498 5.18 -20.24 3.47
C HIS A 498 3.85 -20.50 4.21
N VAL A 499 2.76 -19.85 3.82
CA VAL A 499 1.45 -20.05 4.44
C VAL A 499 0.92 -21.45 4.13
N ARG A 500 1.04 -21.92 2.89
CA ARG A 500 0.58 -23.25 2.44
C ARG A 500 1.16 -24.40 3.28
N ARG A 501 2.42 -24.30 3.68
CA ARG A 501 3.09 -25.31 4.52
C ARG A 501 2.62 -25.35 5.97
N HIS A 502 1.99 -24.29 6.45
CA HIS A 502 1.66 -24.11 7.86
C HIS A 502 0.17 -24.01 8.15
N VAL A 503 -0.68 -24.18 7.13
CA VAL A 503 -2.14 -24.21 7.26
C VAL A 503 -2.70 -25.53 6.72
N ASN A 504 -3.82 -25.96 7.29
CA ASN A 504 -4.58 -27.12 6.82
C ASN A 504 -5.47 -26.70 5.64
N LEU A 505 -4.87 -26.57 4.43
CA LEU A 505 -5.61 -26.18 3.23
C LEU A 505 -6.79 -27.10 2.92
N PRO A 506 -6.69 -28.45 3.01
CA PRO A 506 -7.84 -29.33 2.80
C PRO A 506 -9.02 -28.96 3.71
N LEU A 507 -8.79 -28.65 4.98
CA LEU A 507 -9.83 -28.22 5.90
C LEU A 507 -10.43 -26.86 5.49
N ILE A 508 -9.59 -25.91 5.07
CA ILE A 508 -10.05 -24.61 4.58
C ILE A 508 -10.91 -24.77 3.34
N TYR A 509 -10.50 -25.56 2.35
CA TYR A 509 -11.33 -25.86 1.18
C TYR A 509 -12.63 -26.56 1.56
N GLN A 510 -12.59 -27.49 2.52
CA GLN A 510 -13.82 -28.13 3.04
C GLN A 510 -14.77 -27.13 3.70
N ILE A 511 -14.26 -26.12 4.40
CA ILE A 511 -15.07 -25.02 4.98
C ILE A 511 -15.74 -24.23 3.85
N LEU A 512 -14.98 -23.85 2.81
CA LEU A 512 -15.45 -22.99 1.73
C LEU A 512 -16.37 -23.68 0.70
N THR A 513 -16.48 -25.01 0.73
CA THR A 513 -17.35 -25.80 -0.16
C THR A 513 -18.60 -26.32 0.54
N LYS A 514 -18.68 -26.26 1.87
CA LYS A 514 -19.87 -26.69 2.61
C LYS A 514 -21.03 -25.74 2.35
N ASN A 515 -22.15 -26.29 1.84
CA ASN A 515 -23.41 -25.56 1.88
C ASN A 515 -23.81 -25.36 3.34
N HIS A 516 -23.90 -24.12 3.74
CA HIS A 516 -24.49 -23.74 5.04
C HIS A 516 -25.99 -23.58 4.82
N ASP A 517 -26.75 -24.69 4.98
CA ASP A 517 -28.23 -24.68 5.02
C ASP A 517 -28.77 -23.85 6.19
#